data_8920e3f8e73891d57d607bda7001d523
#
_entry.id   8920e3f8e73891d57d607bda7001d523
#
_cell.length_a   1.000
_cell.length_b   1.000
_cell.length_c   1.000
_cell.angle_alpha   90.00
_cell.angle_beta   90.00
_cell.angle_gamma   90.00
#
_symmetry.space_group_name_H-M   'P 1'
#
loop_
_entity.id
_entity.type
_entity.pdbx_description
1 polymer ?
#
loop_
_entity_poly.entity_id
_entity_poly.type
_entity_poly.pdbx_seq_one_letter_code
_entity_poly.pdbx_strand_id
1 'polypeptide(L)'
;MESIEYAEGEYNSTHLEKMSTIVSKLEENGITVIIDAHQDMFSRLFCGEGAPKFYVDKLTYSTDCNTNIISSIFGLFSACIPLSKNKWKYDENGLPRIEDCVAGSFIDYHKAPELMSVYDSFFKNENGVLDSFVNFWKFVAKKFKGRKNVLGYDLWNEPWASNLWIDLKSLVPGYVDNHILSEFYAKIDEGIAEIDPDYTMLFEPIPFPDTLPLFGGHALDAFKSTPVDNTIRKQMFNVHSYCCAADQNVCKDGEPTLKDATGNCAEFHDRKLKKNKQQAKDIGVPVIITEFGACSKSEACYYEMLGFEKAADKYLSSWAYWMYKAFNDHTTTAAENQEGIFNPDGTLQSFKEKALSRTYIQYYQRQP
;
A
#
# COMPACT_ATOMS: atom_id res chain seq x y z
N MET A 1 -11.69 0.24 5.35
CA MET A 1 -12.13 -0.75 6.37
C MET A 1 -13.09 -0.13 7.38
N GLU A 2 -12.74 0.98 8.01
CA GLU A 2 -13.55 1.67 9.03
C GLU A 2 -15.00 2.03 8.59
N SER A 3 -15.21 2.30 7.30
CA SER A 3 -16.57 2.55 6.76
C SER A 3 -17.44 1.29 6.66
N ILE A 4 -16.85 0.11 6.77
CA ILE A 4 -17.53 -1.19 6.71
C ILE A 4 -17.68 -1.77 8.11
N GLU A 5 -16.61 -1.89 8.90
CA GLU A 5 -16.66 -2.35 10.29
C GLU A 5 -16.50 -1.15 11.22
N TYR A 6 -17.61 -0.67 11.80
CA TYR A 6 -17.63 0.53 12.64
C TYR A 6 -17.50 0.20 14.14
N ALA A 7 -17.83 -1.02 14.52
CA ALA A 7 -17.57 -1.60 15.85
C ALA A 7 -17.29 -3.10 15.68
N GLU A 8 -16.71 -3.74 16.68
CA GLU A 8 -16.32 -5.15 16.62
C GLU A 8 -17.47 -6.06 16.23
N GLY A 9 -17.35 -6.72 15.07
CA GLY A 9 -18.36 -7.59 14.52
C GLY A 9 -19.63 -6.89 14.01
N GLU A 10 -19.65 -5.55 14.00
CA GLU A 10 -20.77 -4.77 13.49
C GLU A 10 -20.42 -4.16 12.13
N TYR A 11 -21.13 -4.60 11.09
CA TYR A 11 -20.81 -4.28 9.69
C TYR A 11 -21.87 -3.42 9.01
N ASN A 12 -21.42 -2.40 8.30
CA ASN A 12 -22.25 -1.54 7.46
C ASN A 12 -22.51 -2.18 6.09
N SER A 13 -23.54 -3.01 6.02
CA SER A 13 -23.94 -3.66 4.77
C SER A 13 -24.35 -2.66 3.68
N THR A 14 -24.88 -1.51 4.04
CA THR A 14 -25.27 -0.45 3.07
C THR A 14 -24.03 0.11 2.35
N HIS A 15 -22.92 0.30 3.06
CA HIS A 15 -21.68 0.76 2.43
C HIS A 15 -21.13 -0.30 1.47
N LEU A 16 -21.09 -1.56 1.91
CA LEU A 16 -20.63 -2.68 1.08
C LEU A 16 -21.53 -2.89 -0.16
N GLU A 17 -22.85 -2.61 -0.07
CA GLU A 17 -23.75 -2.63 -1.23
C GLU A 17 -23.42 -1.54 -2.25
N LYS A 18 -23.05 -0.34 -1.81
CA LYS A 18 -22.61 0.73 -2.72
C LYS A 18 -21.36 0.30 -3.50
N MET A 19 -20.38 -0.28 -2.81
CA MET A 19 -19.18 -0.83 -3.46
C MET A 19 -19.53 -1.95 -4.44
N SER A 20 -20.40 -2.87 -4.04
CA SER A 20 -20.89 -3.94 -4.91
C SER A 20 -21.60 -3.41 -6.16
N THR A 21 -22.32 -2.30 -6.05
CA THR A 21 -22.97 -1.63 -7.19
C THR A 21 -21.93 -1.07 -8.15
N ILE A 22 -20.84 -0.48 -7.64
CA ILE A 22 -19.72 0.00 -8.47
C ILE A 22 -19.08 -1.17 -9.20
N VAL A 23 -18.78 -2.26 -8.49
CA VAL A 23 -18.21 -3.48 -9.09
C VAL A 23 -19.11 -4.04 -10.21
N SER A 24 -20.43 -4.03 -10.02
CA SER A 24 -21.37 -4.46 -11.07
C SER A 24 -21.33 -3.56 -12.30
N LYS A 25 -21.27 -2.25 -12.12
CA LYS A 25 -21.14 -1.31 -13.24
C LYS A 25 -19.82 -1.49 -14.00
N LEU A 26 -18.74 -1.82 -13.31
CA LEU A 26 -17.46 -2.12 -13.92
C LEU A 26 -17.53 -3.44 -14.71
N GLU A 27 -18.25 -4.46 -14.19
CA GLU A 27 -18.51 -5.73 -14.89
C GLU A 27 -19.27 -5.51 -16.20
N GLU A 28 -20.31 -4.69 -16.19
CA GLU A 28 -21.09 -4.31 -17.39
C GLU A 28 -20.24 -3.66 -18.48
N ASN A 29 -19.13 -3.03 -18.09
CA ASN A 29 -18.16 -2.40 -18.98
C ASN A 29 -16.91 -3.26 -19.26
N GLY A 30 -16.90 -4.52 -18.84
CA GLY A 30 -15.79 -5.45 -19.08
C GLY A 30 -14.52 -5.10 -18.27
N ILE A 31 -14.65 -4.37 -17.17
CA ILE A 31 -13.52 -3.94 -16.35
C ILE A 31 -13.33 -4.93 -15.21
N THR A 32 -12.10 -5.44 -15.09
CA THR A 32 -11.65 -6.30 -13.98
C THR A 32 -11.34 -5.46 -12.75
N VAL A 33 -11.62 -5.99 -11.57
CA VAL A 33 -11.51 -5.31 -10.29
C VAL A 33 -10.63 -6.12 -9.32
N ILE A 34 -9.83 -5.44 -8.54
CA ILE A 34 -9.19 -5.97 -7.32
C ILE A 34 -9.90 -5.31 -6.14
N ILE A 35 -10.23 -6.09 -5.13
CA ILE A 35 -10.79 -5.57 -3.87
C ILE A 35 -9.62 -5.43 -2.89
N ASP A 36 -9.35 -4.21 -2.48
CA ASP A 36 -8.23 -3.86 -1.62
C ASP A 36 -8.70 -3.47 -0.22
N ALA A 37 -7.99 -3.97 0.81
CA ALA A 37 -8.09 -3.48 2.18
C ALA A 37 -7.09 -2.34 2.38
N HIS A 38 -7.42 -1.19 1.81
CA HIS A 38 -6.57 -0.02 1.85
C HIS A 38 -6.43 0.56 3.25
N GLN A 39 -5.21 0.89 3.60
CA GLN A 39 -4.85 1.66 4.78
C GLN A 39 -3.60 2.50 4.49
N ASP A 40 -3.54 3.65 5.12
CA ASP A 40 -2.34 4.45 5.28
C ASP A 40 -2.18 4.84 6.73
N MET A 41 -0.97 4.64 7.28
CA MET A 41 -0.68 4.95 8.69
C MET A 41 -1.70 4.33 9.66
N PHE A 42 -2.20 3.14 9.34
CA PHE A 42 -3.11 2.31 10.11
C PHE A 42 -4.50 2.92 10.33
N SER A 43 -4.61 4.09 10.93
CA SER A 43 -5.88 4.66 11.38
C SER A 43 -5.87 6.19 11.41
N ARG A 44 -7.07 6.75 11.34
CA ARG A 44 -7.33 8.20 11.48
C ARG A 44 -6.75 8.81 12.76
N LEU A 45 -6.55 8.01 13.82
CA LEU A 45 -5.88 8.43 15.05
C LEU A 45 -4.42 8.85 14.86
N PHE A 46 -3.77 8.36 13.82
CA PHE A 46 -2.39 8.65 13.45
C PHE A 46 -2.26 9.52 12.20
N CYS A 47 -3.29 10.29 11.87
CA CYS A 47 -3.41 11.02 10.61
C CYS A 47 -3.49 10.10 9.37
N GLY A 48 -3.79 8.84 9.58
CA GLY A 48 -3.96 7.83 8.53
C GLY A 48 -5.43 7.55 8.22
N GLU A 49 -5.65 6.39 7.60
CA GLU A 49 -6.96 5.86 7.30
C GLU A 49 -6.93 4.32 7.25
N GLY A 50 -8.07 3.70 7.16
CA GLY A 50 -8.22 2.25 6.93
C GLY A 50 -8.74 1.51 8.15
N ALA A 51 -7.92 1.23 9.15
CA ALA A 51 -8.34 0.47 10.32
C ALA A 51 -9.27 1.27 11.23
N PRO A 52 -10.39 0.66 11.69
CA PRO A 52 -11.32 1.34 12.57
C PRO A 52 -10.69 1.67 13.93
N LYS A 53 -11.15 2.75 14.56
CA LYS A 53 -10.63 3.24 15.83
C LYS A 53 -10.58 2.15 16.92
N PHE A 54 -11.57 1.28 17.00
CA PHE A 54 -11.61 0.25 18.04
C PHE A 54 -10.48 -0.81 17.90
N TYR A 55 -9.86 -0.96 16.71
CA TYR A 55 -8.63 -1.74 16.59
C TYR A 55 -7.51 -1.12 17.42
N VAL A 56 -7.30 0.20 17.25
CA VAL A 56 -6.27 0.91 18.02
C VAL A 56 -6.56 0.90 19.53
N ASP A 57 -7.82 1.06 19.90
CA ASP A 57 -8.24 1.05 21.32
C ASP A 57 -7.92 -0.29 22.04
N LYS A 58 -7.78 -1.38 21.26
CA LYS A 58 -7.42 -2.70 21.78
C LYS A 58 -5.92 -3.00 21.74
N LEU A 59 -5.16 -2.27 20.92
CA LEU A 59 -3.73 -2.50 20.75
C LEU A 59 -2.91 -1.67 21.76
N THR A 60 -1.82 -2.23 22.24
CA THR A 60 -0.86 -1.47 23.02
C THR A 60 0.17 -0.84 22.09
N TYR A 61 0.61 0.37 22.43
CA TYR A 61 1.66 1.04 21.69
C TYR A 61 2.53 1.91 22.60
N SER A 62 3.79 2.06 22.22
CA SER A 62 4.78 2.85 22.93
C SER A 62 4.97 4.21 22.25
N THR A 63 5.17 5.23 23.06
CA THR A 63 5.60 6.57 22.61
C THR A 63 7.12 6.74 22.67
N ASP A 64 7.84 5.72 23.09
CA ASP A 64 9.27 5.81 23.35
C ASP A 64 10.10 5.42 22.14
N CYS A 65 10.98 6.32 21.75
CA CYS A 65 12.11 5.99 20.89
C CYS A 65 13.15 5.23 21.72
N ASN A 66 13.11 3.92 21.70
CA ASN A 66 14.04 3.09 22.47
C ASN A 66 15.44 3.22 21.86
N THR A 67 16.24 4.11 22.44
CA THR A 67 17.55 4.48 21.95
C THR A 67 18.61 3.48 22.40
N ASN A 68 18.74 2.35 21.69
CA ASN A 68 19.89 1.47 21.87
C ASN A 68 21.13 2.05 21.15
N ILE A 69 22.30 1.67 21.61
CA ILE A 69 23.61 2.07 21.06
C ILE A 69 23.70 1.84 19.54
N ILE A 70 22.97 0.85 19.01
CA ILE A 70 23.01 0.44 17.59
C ILE A 70 22.26 1.44 16.69
N SER A 71 21.14 1.99 17.14
CA SER A 71 20.43 3.03 16.42
C SER A 71 21.26 4.31 16.30
N SER A 72 22.18 4.62 17.30
CA SER A 72 23.18 5.70 17.20
C SER A 72 24.15 5.51 16.05
N ILE A 73 24.61 4.26 15.85
CA ILE A 73 25.62 3.94 14.85
C ILE A 73 25.11 4.12 13.43
N PHE A 74 23.81 3.92 13.19
CA PHE A 74 23.21 4.02 11.86
C PHE A 74 22.60 5.39 11.54
N GLY A 75 22.74 6.40 12.41
CA GLY A 75 22.15 7.74 12.17
C GLY A 75 20.60 7.74 12.14
N LEU A 76 19.97 6.66 12.59
CA LEU A 76 18.51 6.51 12.58
C LEU A 76 17.82 7.34 13.70
N PHE A 77 18.58 7.88 14.66
CA PHE A 77 18.03 8.60 15.81
C PHE A 77 17.28 9.87 15.52
N SER A 78 17.74 10.61 14.50
CA SER A 78 17.05 11.83 14.08
C SER A 78 15.69 11.53 13.42
N ALA A 79 15.41 10.27 13.13
CA ALA A 79 14.22 9.84 12.42
C ALA A 79 13.08 9.33 13.33
N CYS A 80 13.36 8.97 14.59
CA CYS A 80 12.33 8.58 15.53
C CYS A 80 11.74 9.81 16.23
N ILE A 81 10.58 10.24 15.77
CA ILE A 81 9.87 11.40 16.31
C ILE A 81 8.49 10.94 16.78
N PRO A 82 8.20 10.96 18.10
CA PRO A 82 6.87 10.65 18.59
C PRO A 82 5.81 11.58 18.03
N LEU A 83 4.65 11.05 17.69
CA LEU A 83 3.52 11.83 17.14
C LEU A 83 3.10 12.98 18.06
N SER A 84 3.26 12.81 19.37
CA SER A 84 2.98 13.87 20.37
C SER A 84 3.78 15.15 20.16
N LYS A 85 4.88 15.12 19.39
CA LYS A 85 5.67 16.31 19.04
C LYS A 85 4.99 17.20 17.99
N ASN A 86 4.02 16.68 17.26
CA ASN A 86 3.34 17.41 16.19
C ASN A 86 2.35 18.47 16.69
N LYS A 87 2.03 18.48 18.00
CA LYS A 87 1.10 19.46 18.63
C LYS A 87 -0.24 19.57 17.90
N TRP A 88 -0.76 18.46 17.40
CA TRP A 88 -2.06 18.40 16.71
C TRP A 88 -3.18 18.90 17.59
N LYS A 89 -4.11 19.59 16.98
CA LYS A 89 -5.44 19.85 17.57
C LYS A 89 -6.34 18.67 17.25
N TYR A 90 -7.24 18.39 18.18
CA TYR A 90 -8.17 17.27 18.05
C TYR A 90 -9.60 17.78 17.86
N ASP A 91 -10.40 17.01 17.14
CA ASP A 91 -11.83 17.25 16.97
C ASP A 91 -12.62 16.71 18.17
N GLU A 92 -13.96 16.80 18.11
CA GLU A 92 -14.88 16.34 19.18
C GLU A 92 -14.86 14.81 19.38
N ASN A 93 -14.36 14.04 18.40
CA ASN A 93 -14.19 12.58 18.44
C ASN A 93 -12.80 12.17 18.93
N GLY A 94 -11.95 13.13 19.27
CA GLY A 94 -10.57 12.88 19.70
C GLY A 94 -9.63 12.48 18.54
N LEU A 95 -9.99 12.83 17.30
CA LEU A 95 -9.16 12.61 16.11
C LEU A 95 -8.33 13.86 15.79
N PRO A 96 -7.08 13.74 15.36
CA PRO A 96 -6.29 14.88 14.88
C PRO A 96 -7.03 15.62 13.76
N ARG A 97 -6.98 16.95 13.76
CA ARG A 97 -7.61 17.73 12.67
C ARG A 97 -6.87 17.50 11.36
N ILE A 98 -7.62 17.44 10.27
CA ILE A 98 -7.05 17.18 8.93
C ILE A 98 -6.01 18.25 8.56
N GLU A 99 -6.26 19.51 8.89
CA GLU A 99 -5.34 20.62 8.61
C GLU A 99 -3.98 20.43 9.31
N ASP A 100 -3.98 19.86 10.51
CA ASP A 100 -2.75 19.57 11.24
C ASP A 100 -2.06 18.31 10.67
N CYS A 101 -2.82 17.32 10.20
CA CYS A 101 -2.28 16.12 9.56
C CYS A 101 -1.53 16.44 8.27
N VAL A 102 -2.15 17.20 7.37
CA VAL A 102 -1.57 17.54 6.05
C VAL A 102 -0.42 18.55 6.15
N ALA A 103 -0.27 19.22 7.29
CA ALA A 103 0.86 20.12 7.55
C ALA A 103 2.16 19.37 7.88
N GLY A 104 2.11 18.09 8.18
CA GLY A 104 3.26 17.25 8.49
C GLY A 104 3.71 16.39 7.32
N SER A 105 4.68 15.53 7.57
CA SER A 105 5.23 14.61 6.58
C SER A 105 4.64 13.22 6.75
N PHE A 106 3.96 12.72 5.73
CA PHE A 106 3.46 11.35 5.63
C PHE A 106 4.53 10.31 6.01
N ILE A 107 5.72 10.42 5.41
CA ILE A 107 6.83 9.47 5.66
C ILE A 107 7.34 9.56 7.10
N ASP A 108 7.34 10.74 7.71
CA ASP A 108 7.80 10.89 9.09
C ASP A 108 6.79 10.31 10.09
N TYR A 109 5.50 10.37 9.79
CA TYR A 109 4.47 9.71 10.59
C TYR A 109 4.66 8.18 10.62
N HIS A 110 4.99 7.56 9.48
CA HIS A 110 5.30 6.13 9.44
C HIS A 110 6.45 5.70 10.34
N LYS A 111 7.40 6.60 10.62
CA LYS A 111 8.54 6.33 11.49
C LYS A 111 8.25 6.56 12.97
N ALA A 112 7.07 7.07 13.31
CA ALA A 112 6.71 7.34 14.70
C ALA A 112 6.64 6.05 15.55
N PRO A 113 7.15 6.07 16.78
CA PRO A 113 7.17 4.87 17.63
C PRO A 113 5.75 4.37 17.95
N GLU A 114 4.78 5.26 18.07
CA GLU A 114 3.37 4.91 18.27
C GLU A 114 2.86 4.05 17.12
N LEU A 115 3.05 4.49 15.88
CA LEU A 115 2.56 3.79 14.71
C LEU A 115 3.27 2.46 14.50
N MET A 116 4.60 2.45 14.62
CA MET A 116 5.39 1.21 14.53
C MET A 116 4.98 0.17 15.58
N SER A 117 4.64 0.62 16.79
CA SER A 117 4.19 -0.26 17.88
C SER A 117 2.80 -0.82 17.60
N VAL A 118 1.89 0.00 17.06
CA VAL A 118 0.53 -0.44 16.68
C VAL A 118 0.59 -1.53 15.62
N TYR A 119 1.41 -1.34 14.58
CA TYR A 119 1.61 -2.38 13.59
C TYR A 119 2.16 -3.68 14.19
N ASP A 120 3.19 -3.56 15.04
CA ASP A 120 3.80 -4.73 15.70
C ASP A 120 2.78 -5.51 16.54
N SER A 121 1.95 -4.79 17.34
CA SER A 121 0.88 -5.39 18.14
C SER A 121 -0.23 -6.01 17.28
N PHE A 122 -0.60 -5.37 16.18
CA PHE A 122 -1.60 -5.88 15.23
C PHE A 122 -1.15 -7.19 14.57
N PHE A 123 0.06 -7.23 14.01
CA PHE A 123 0.58 -8.42 13.36
C PHE A 123 0.81 -9.58 14.35
N LYS A 124 1.02 -9.29 15.63
CA LYS A 124 1.07 -10.29 16.72
C LYS A 124 -0.30 -10.75 17.21
N ASN A 125 -1.39 -10.26 16.63
CA ASN A 125 -2.77 -10.55 17.05
C ASN A 125 -3.05 -10.19 18.50
N GLU A 126 -2.49 -9.09 18.98
CA GLU A 126 -2.75 -8.65 20.35
C GLU A 126 -4.25 -8.41 20.56
N ASN A 127 -4.77 -8.92 21.68
CA ASN A 127 -6.19 -8.82 22.04
C ASN A 127 -7.18 -9.27 20.95
N GLY A 128 -6.74 -10.12 19.99
CA GLY A 128 -7.59 -10.68 18.94
C GLY A 128 -7.94 -9.69 17.81
N VAL A 129 -7.18 -8.60 17.65
CA VAL A 129 -7.49 -7.59 16.61
C VAL A 129 -7.30 -8.15 15.20
N LEU A 130 -6.28 -8.97 14.98
CA LEU A 130 -6.12 -9.66 13.69
C LEU A 130 -7.26 -10.65 13.42
N ASP A 131 -7.81 -11.30 14.45
CA ASP A 131 -8.99 -12.15 14.28
C ASP A 131 -10.22 -11.32 13.87
N SER A 132 -10.38 -10.11 14.40
CA SER A 132 -11.42 -9.18 13.94
C SER A 132 -11.22 -8.82 12.46
N PHE A 133 -9.99 -8.57 12.03
CA PHE A 133 -9.68 -8.28 10.63
C PHE A 133 -9.92 -9.50 9.71
N VAL A 134 -9.65 -10.71 10.15
CA VAL A 134 -10.03 -11.93 9.42
C VAL A 134 -11.56 -12.02 9.24
N ASN A 135 -12.33 -11.68 10.28
CA ASN A 135 -13.79 -11.65 10.20
C ASN A 135 -14.30 -10.54 9.27
N PHE A 136 -13.65 -9.37 9.25
CA PHE A 136 -13.91 -8.33 8.24
C PHE A 136 -13.75 -8.89 6.82
N TRP A 137 -12.64 -9.59 6.53
CA TRP A 137 -12.44 -10.20 5.22
C TRP A 137 -13.46 -11.28 4.89
N LYS A 138 -13.87 -12.10 5.85
CA LYS A 138 -14.96 -13.08 5.66
C LYS A 138 -16.26 -12.38 5.25
N PHE A 139 -16.57 -11.25 5.86
CA PHE A 139 -17.74 -10.44 5.51
C PHE A 139 -17.65 -9.87 4.09
N VAL A 140 -16.52 -9.31 3.71
CA VAL A 140 -16.26 -8.78 2.37
C VAL A 140 -16.27 -9.89 1.32
N ALA A 141 -15.55 -10.98 1.55
CA ALA A 141 -15.48 -12.12 0.63
C ALA A 141 -16.86 -12.73 0.35
N LYS A 142 -17.73 -12.84 1.36
CA LYS A 142 -19.11 -13.30 1.18
C LYS A 142 -19.89 -12.47 0.16
N LYS A 143 -19.60 -11.17 0.07
CA LYS A 143 -20.26 -10.26 -0.88
C LYS A 143 -19.75 -10.41 -2.31
N PHE A 144 -18.45 -10.65 -2.47
CA PHE A 144 -17.81 -10.67 -3.79
C PHE A 144 -17.53 -12.06 -4.35
N LYS A 145 -17.74 -13.12 -3.55
CA LYS A 145 -17.59 -14.52 -3.97
C LYS A 145 -18.25 -14.80 -5.31
N GLY A 146 -17.47 -15.41 -6.21
CA GLY A 146 -17.95 -15.88 -7.52
C GLY A 146 -18.23 -14.78 -8.55
N ARG A 147 -17.89 -13.52 -8.26
CA ARG A 147 -17.97 -12.45 -9.23
C ARG A 147 -16.88 -12.61 -10.31
N LYS A 148 -17.28 -12.67 -11.58
CA LYS A 148 -16.38 -12.97 -12.70
C LYS A 148 -15.37 -11.88 -12.99
N ASN A 149 -15.71 -10.63 -12.69
CA ASN A 149 -14.84 -9.48 -12.87
C ASN A 149 -13.95 -9.16 -11.66
N VAL A 150 -14.11 -9.84 -10.54
CA VAL A 150 -13.20 -9.71 -9.39
C VAL A 150 -12.01 -10.64 -9.61
N LEU A 151 -10.84 -10.07 -9.86
CA LEU A 151 -9.59 -10.80 -10.06
C LEU A 151 -9.12 -11.46 -8.75
N GLY A 152 -9.21 -10.73 -7.65
CA GLY A 152 -8.76 -11.19 -6.34
C GLY A 152 -8.91 -10.13 -5.27
N TYR A 153 -8.37 -10.45 -4.08
CA TYR A 153 -8.36 -9.61 -2.91
C TYR A 153 -6.93 -9.22 -2.58
N ASP A 154 -6.67 -7.91 -2.46
CA ASP A 154 -5.44 -7.36 -1.93
C ASP A 154 -5.60 -7.24 -0.42
N LEU A 155 -4.87 -8.09 0.31
CA LEU A 155 -5.24 -8.38 1.68
C LEU A 155 -4.90 -7.25 2.65
N TRP A 156 -3.88 -6.44 2.34
CA TRP A 156 -3.48 -5.30 3.16
C TRP A 156 -2.53 -4.39 2.38
N ASN A 157 -2.94 -3.17 2.12
CA ASN A 157 -2.13 -2.16 1.46
C ASN A 157 -0.88 -1.81 2.28
N GLU A 158 0.28 -1.77 1.63
CA GLU A 158 1.57 -1.30 2.17
C GLU A 158 1.86 -1.72 3.63
N PRO A 159 2.08 -3.01 3.90
CA PRO A 159 2.20 -3.55 5.26
C PRO A 159 3.47 -3.05 5.97
N TRP A 160 3.35 -2.09 6.86
CA TRP A 160 4.42 -1.67 7.76
C TRP A 160 4.46 -2.60 8.98
N ALA A 161 5.05 -3.77 8.82
CA ALA A 161 5.10 -4.77 9.87
C ALA A 161 6.36 -4.64 10.72
N SER A 162 6.20 -4.88 12.04
CA SER A 162 7.27 -4.82 13.02
C SER A 162 7.69 -3.40 13.45
N ASN A 163 8.34 -3.34 14.60
CA ASN A 163 8.82 -2.09 15.19
C ASN A 163 10.36 -2.03 15.11
N LEU A 164 10.86 -1.32 14.11
CA LEU A 164 12.32 -1.18 13.87
C LEU A 164 13.08 -0.51 15.02
N TRP A 165 12.39 0.20 15.90
CA TRP A 165 13.01 0.84 17.07
C TRP A 165 13.30 -0.15 18.20
N ILE A 166 12.56 -1.26 18.23
CA ILE A 166 12.68 -2.30 19.26
C ILE A 166 13.35 -3.55 18.70
N ASP A 167 12.94 -4.02 17.52
CA ASP A 167 13.50 -5.22 16.88
C ASP A 167 14.34 -4.88 15.65
N LEU A 168 15.66 -4.89 15.84
CA LEU A 168 16.62 -4.63 14.77
C LEU A 168 16.62 -5.69 13.65
N LYS A 169 16.03 -6.86 13.86
CA LYS A 169 15.88 -7.87 12.82
C LYS A 169 14.96 -7.36 11.70
N SER A 170 14.08 -6.40 12.04
CA SER A 170 13.23 -5.72 11.04
C SER A 170 14.03 -4.98 9.96
N LEU A 171 15.29 -4.64 10.24
CA LEU A 171 16.20 -4.04 9.27
C LEU A 171 16.90 -5.07 8.36
N VAL A 172 16.74 -6.36 8.66
CA VAL A 172 17.31 -7.42 7.82
C VAL A 172 16.39 -7.68 6.64
N PRO A 173 16.86 -7.49 5.40
CA PRO A 173 16.04 -7.69 4.22
C PRO A 173 15.33 -9.05 4.18
N GLY A 174 14.04 -9.04 3.91
CA GLY A 174 13.22 -10.25 3.86
C GLY A 174 12.89 -10.87 5.22
N TYR A 175 13.41 -10.35 6.34
CA TYR A 175 13.06 -10.91 7.65
C TYR A 175 11.58 -10.74 7.95
N VAL A 176 11.08 -9.51 7.83
CA VAL A 176 9.67 -9.19 8.11
C VAL A 176 8.74 -9.97 7.18
N ASP A 177 9.06 -9.99 5.88
CA ASP A 177 8.24 -10.67 4.87
C ASP A 177 8.11 -12.17 5.16
N ASN A 178 9.21 -12.83 5.53
CA ASN A 178 9.26 -14.29 5.70
C ASN A 178 8.82 -14.75 7.09
N HIS A 179 8.85 -13.90 8.13
CA HIS A 179 8.57 -14.31 9.51
C HIS A 179 7.35 -13.63 10.13
N ILE A 180 6.84 -12.54 9.51
CA ILE A 180 5.69 -11.82 10.03
C ILE A 180 4.59 -11.79 8.97
N LEU A 181 4.88 -11.23 7.79
CA LEU A 181 3.88 -11.06 6.74
C LEU A 181 3.40 -12.41 6.17
N SER A 182 4.28 -13.39 6.02
CA SER A 182 3.86 -14.72 5.56
C SER A 182 2.82 -15.35 6.49
N GLU A 183 3.02 -15.28 7.81
CA GLU A 183 2.07 -15.79 8.81
C GLU A 183 0.77 -14.98 8.82
N PHE A 184 0.87 -13.67 8.70
CA PHE A 184 -0.27 -12.76 8.60
C PHE A 184 -1.16 -13.08 7.40
N TYR A 185 -0.58 -13.16 6.22
CA TYR A 185 -1.32 -13.49 4.99
C TYR A 185 -1.93 -14.89 5.04
N ALA A 186 -1.20 -15.87 5.54
CA ALA A 186 -1.72 -17.24 5.72
C ALA A 186 -2.94 -17.27 6.64
N LYS A 187 -2.92 -16.52 7.74
CA LYS A 187 -4.04 -16.45 8.67
C LYS A 187 -5.29 -15.81 8.04
N ILE A 188 -5.13 -14.78 7.23
CA ILE A 188 -6.25 -14.16 6.51
C ILE A 188 -6.78 -15.11 5.44
N ASP A 189 -5.86 -15.79 4.71
CA ASP A 189 -6.24 -16.77 3.69
C ASP A 189 -7.11 -17.89 4.26
N GLU A 190 -6.77 -18.44 5.41
CA GLU A 190 -7.59 -19.45 6.08
C GLU A 190 -9.03 -18.97 6.27
N GLY A 191 -9.21 -17.72 6.72
CA GLY A 191 -10.53 -17.14 6.91
C GLY A 191 -11.30 -16.91 5.63
N ILE A 192 -10.66 -16.36 4.60
CA ILE A 192 -11.30 -16.10 3.31
C ILE A 192 -11.65 -17.41 2.62
N ALA A 193 -10.78 -18.42 2.67
CA ALA A 193 -10.97 -19.72 2.03
C ALA A 193 -12.20 -20.47 2.52
N GLU A 194 -12.62 -20.26 3.77
CA GLU A 194 -13.90 -20.82 4.29
C GLU A 194 -15.11 -20.26 3.50
N ILE A 195 -14.99 -19.06 2.97
CA ILE A 195 -16.07 -18.35 2.27
C ILE A 195 -15.92 -18.48 0.77
N ASP A 196 -14.73 -18.17 0.24
CA ASP A 196 -14.41 -18.11 -1.18
C ASP A 196 -13.11 -18.87 -1.48
N PRO A 197 -13.17 -20.21 -1.61
CA PRO A 197 -11.97 -21.02 -1.77
C PRO A 197 -11.22 -20.81 -3.07
N ASP A 198 -11.85 -20.24 -4.09
CA ASP A 198 -11.29 -20.08 -5.44
C ASP A 198 -10.70 -18.69 -5.71
N TYR A 199 -10.72 -17.78 -4.73
CA TYR A 199 -10.21 -16.43 -4.91
C TYR A 199 -8.71 -16.39 -5.21
N THR A 200 -8.23 -15.29 -5.79
CA THR A 200 -6.81 -15.02 -5.96
C THR A 200 -6.35 -14.07 -4.84
N MET A 201 -5.34 -14.48 -4.09
CA MET A 201 -4.73 -13.65 -3.07
C MET A 201 -3.69 -12.72 -3.71
N LEU A 202 -3.79 -11.43 -3.47
CA LEU A 202 -2.70 -10.48 -3.68
C LEU A 202 -2.00 -10.24 -2.34
N PHE A 203 -0.68 -10.19 -2.37
CA PHE A 203 0.13 -9.95 -1.17
C PHE A 203 1.30 -9.04 -1.49
N GLU A 204 1.61 -8.15 -0.58
CA GLU A 204 2.66 -7.15 -0.71
C GLU A 204 3.82 -7.42 0.23
N PRO A 205 5.06 -7.07 -0.17
CA PRO A 205 6.19 -7.03 0.73
C PRO A 205 6.09 -5.79 1.63
N ILE A 206 6.87 -5.78 2.70
CA ILE A 206 7.06 -4.54 3.47
C ILE A 206 7.64 -3.44 2.55
N PRO A 207 7.07 -2.22 2.52
CA PRO A 207 7.58 -1.12 1.66
C PRO A 207 8.95 -0.61 2.13
N PHE A 208 9.31 -0.87 3.39
CA PHE A 208 10.58 -0.54 4.01
C PHE A 208 11.34 -1.84 4.38
N PRO A 209 12.66 -2.05 4.14
CA PRO A 209 13.68 -1.03 3.91
C PRO A 209 14.06 -0.76 2.44
N ASP A 210 13.22 -0.99 1.47
CA ASP A 210 13.52 -0.75 0.05
C ASP A 210 14.08 0.66 -0.22
N THR A 211 13.72 1.61 0.63
CA THR A 211 14.09 3.02 0.52
C THR A 211 15.31 3.42 1.36
N LEU A 212 15.93 2.49 2.11
CA LEU A 212 17.12 2.83 2.89
C LEU A 212 18.36 3.00 2.00
N PRO A 213 19.02 4.17 2.06
CA PRO A 213 20.28 4.42 1.31
C PRO A 213 21.40 3.42 1.62
N LEU A 214 21.42 2.86 2.84
CA LEU A 214 22.38 1.85 3.31
C LEU A 214 22.38 0.57 2.47
N PHE A 215 21.25 0.24 1.83
CA PHE A 215 21.10 -0.94 0.99
C PHE A 215 21.04 -0.60 -0.51
N GLY A 216 21.45 0.61 -0.86
CA GLY A 216 21.52 1.07 -2.24
C GLY A 216 20.17 1.40 -2.88
N GLY A 217 19.11 1.60 -2.08
CA GLY A 217 17.77 1.95 -2.58
C GLY A 217 17.18 0.90 -3.54
N HIS A 218 17.58 -0.35 -3.40
CA HIS A 218 17.12 -1.46 -4.24
C HIS A 218 16.33 -2.43 -3.39
N ALA A 219 15.16 -2.82 -3.89
CA ALA A 219 14.38 -3.91 -3.35
C ALA A 219 15.31 -5.12 -3.13
N LEU A 220 15.44 -5.55 -1.93
CA LEU A 220 16.15 -6.78 -1.57
C LEU A 220 15.11 -7.91 -1.59
N ASP A 221 15.55 -9.15 -1.76
CA ASP A 221 14.65 -10.29 -1.83
C ASP A 221 13.66 -10.26 -0.66
N ALA A 222 12.37 -10.00 -0.94
CA ALA A 222 11.34 -9.93 0.06
C ALA A 222 10.97 -11.35 0.54
N PHE A 223 10.09 -12.02 -0.18
CA PHE A 223 9.66 -13.38 0.15
C PHE A 223 10.58 -14.44 -0.44
N LYS A 224 10.91 -15.50 0.31
CA LYS A 224 11.62 -16.70 -0.17
C LYS A 224 10.67 -17.76 -0.74
N SER A 225 9.42 -17.70 -0.36
CA SER A 225 8.31 -18.51 -0.85
C SER A 225 7.03 -17.69 -0.78
N THR A 226 5.97 -18.14 -1.42
CA THR A 226 4.64 -17.57 -1.24
C THR A 226 4.14 -17.77 0.19
N PRO A 227 3.32 -16.84 0.72
CA PRO A 227 2.73 -16.96 2.06
C PRO A 227 1.92 -18.26 2.26
N VAL A 228 1.28 -18.75 1.21
CA VAL A 228 0.49 -19.99 1.20
C VAL A 228 1.00 -20.90 0.09
N ASP A 229 0.76 -22.19 0.17
CA ASP A 229 1.11 -23.14 -0.88
C ASP A 229 0.40 -22.80 -2.21
N ASN A 230 1.16 -22.62 -3.29
CA ASN A 230 0.65 -22.32 -4.62
C ASN A 230 -0.22 -23.43 -5.23
N THR A 231 -0.19 -24.64 -4.68
CA THR A 231 -1.04 -25.75 -5.14
C THR A 231 -2.46 -25.64 -4.66
N ILE A 232 -2.69 -24.89 -3.59
CA ILE A 232 -4.01 -24.71 -2.97
C ILE A 232 -4.57 -23.30 -3.14
N ARG A 233 -3.71 -22.29 -3.38
CA ARG A 233 -4.12 -20.90 -3.54
C ARG A 233 -3.47 -20.24 -4.75
N LYS A 234 -4.30 -19.63 -5.61
CA LYS A 234 -3.79 -18.68 -6.62
C LYS A 234 -3.27 -17.43 -5.93
N GLN A 235 -2.07 -17.03 -6.26
CA GLN A 235 -1.42 -15.89 -5.62
C GLN A 235 -0.80 -14.96 -6.66
N MET A 236 -0.75 -13.68 -6.36
CA MET A 236 -0.06 -12.64 -7.13
C MET A 236 0.79 -11.79 -6.20
N PHE A 237 2.03 -11.57 -6.59
CA PHE A 237 2.92 -10.66 -5.89
C PHE A 237 2.59 -9.23 -6.30
N ASN A 238 2.09 -8.44 -5.35
CA ASN A 238 1.74 -7.04 -5.55
C ASN A 238 2.86 -6.13 -5.06
N VAL A 239 3.17 -5.08 -5.82
CA VAL A 239 4.20 -4.11 -5.47
C VAL A 239 3.81 -2.71 -5.95
N HIS A 240 4.33 -1.69 -5.28
CA HIS A 240 4.17 -0.29 -5.65
C HIS A 240 5.47 0.30 -6.17
N SER A 241 5.42 1.35 -6.97
CA SER A 241 6.62 1.94 -7.56
C SER A 241 6.55 3.47 -7.65
N TYR A 242 7.07 4.13 -6.63
CA TYR A 242 7.14 5.58 -6.51
C TYR A 242 8.58 6.07 -6.46
N CYS A 243 9.03 6.83 -7.46
CA CYS A 243 10.39 7.36 -7.50
C CYS A 243 10.63 8.37 -6.38
N CYS A 244 9.70 9.28 -6.14
CA CYS A 244 9.83 10.33 -5.12
C CYS A 244 9.81 9.80 -3.69
N ALA A 245 9.09 8.71 -3.42
CA ALA A 245 9.11 8.06 -2.12
C ALA A 245 10.46 7.37 -1.84
N ALA A 246 11.12 6.88 -2.89
CA ALA A 246 12.41 6.19 -2.78
C ALA A 246 13.59 7.13 -2.54
N ASP A 247 13.58 8.34 -3.12
CA ASP A 247 14.65 9.33 -2.97
C ASP A 247 14.11 10.76 -2.95
N GLN A 248 13.92 11.29 -1.76
CA GLN A 248 13.47 12.67 -1.55
C GLN A 248 14.45 13.74 -2.08
N ASN A 249 15.74 13.38 -2.32
CA ASN A 249 16.68 14.31 -2.94
C ASN A 249 16.42 14.50 -4.44
N VAL A 250 15.78 13.54 -5.08
CA VAL A 250 15.38 13.60 -6.50
C VAL A 250 14.13 14.46 -6.68
N CYS A 251 13.27 14.48 -5.65
CA CYS A 251 11.97 15.14 -5.69
C CYS A 251 11.90 16.30 -4.69
N LYS A 252 11.81 17.52 -5.20
CA LYS A 252 11.46 18.68 -4.41
C LYS A 252 9.96 18.90 -4.52
N ASP A 253 9.32 19.19 -3.42
CA ASP A 253 7.87 19.47 -3.37
C ASP A 253 7.02 18.35 -3.96
N GLY A 254 7.44 17.08 -3.75
CA GLY A 254 6.72 15.89 -4.20
C GLY A 254 6.83 15.60 -5.71
N GLU A 255 7.70 16.28 -6.44
CA GLU A 255 7.86 16.10 -7.87
C GLU A 255 9.33 16.02 -8.30
N PRO A 256 9.71 15.14 -9.25
CA PRO A 256 11.04 15.14 -9.81
C PRO A 256 11.25 16.37 -10.70
N THR A 257 12.51 16.81 -10.88
CA THR A 257 12.82 17.69 -12.00
C THR A 257 12.64 16.94 -13.32
N LEU A 258 12.48 17.66 -14.44
CA LEU A 258 12.40 17.03 -15.77
C LEU A 258 13.62 16.16 -16.08
N LYS A 259 14.80 16.57 -15.64
CA LYS A 259 16.04 15.80 -15.76
C LYS A 259 15.98 14.50 -14.95
N ASP A 260 15.50 14.58 -13.72
CA ASP A 260 15.39 13.40 -12.86
C ASP A 260 14.28 12.45 -13.34
N ALA A 261 13.15 12.97 -13.79
CA ALA A 261 12.07 12.19 -14.36
C ALA A 261 12.53 11.34 -15.55
N THR A 262 13.32 11.93 -16.46
CA THR A 262 13.85 11.24 -17.64
C THR A 262 15.11 10.41 -17.37
N GLY A 263 15.78 10.62 -16.26
CA GLY A 263 17.02 9.93 -15.85
C GLY A 263 16.79 9.03 -14.63
N ASN A 264 17.00 9.58 -13.44
CA ASN A 264 17.03 8.83 -12.19
C ASN A 264 15.73 8.02 -11.93
N CYS A 265 14.56 8.62 -12.15
CA CYS A 265 13.28 7.93 -11.95
C CYS A 265 13.06 6.82 -12.98
N ALA A 266 13.36 7.06 -14.24
CA ALA A 266 13.24 6.03 -15.28
C ALA A 266 14.16 4.83 -14.97
N GLU A 267 15.39 5.07 -14.52
CA GLU A 267 16.29 4.01 -14.08
C GLU A 267 15.84 3.31 -12.81
N PHE A 268 15.27 4.05 -11.86
CA PHE A 268 14.69 3.49 -10.64
C PHE A 268 13.59 2.48 -10.99
N HIS A 269 12.61 2.89 -11.80
CA HIS A 269 11.52 2.00 -12.22
C HIS A 269 12.05 0.77 -12.99
N ASP A 270 13.00 0.94 -13.90
CA ASP A 270 13.58 -0.19 -14.65
C ASP A 270 14.23 -1.21 -13.70
N ARG A 271 15.02 -0.73 -12.73
CA ARG A 271 15.68 -1.62 -11.75
C ARG A 271 14.67 -2.29 -10.83
N LYS A 272 13.69 -1.53 -10.30
CA LYS A 272 12.68 -2.05 -9.38
C LYS A 272 11.80 -3.10 -10.03
N LEU A 273 11.26 -2.83 -11.22
CA LEU A 273 10.40 -3.77 -11.92
C LEU A 273 11.14 -5.02 -12.38
N LYS A 274 12.40 -4.87 -12.83
CA LYS A 274 13.28 -6.02 -13.15
C LYS A 274 13.41 -6.97 -11.97
N LYS A 275 13.69 -6.42 -10.78
CA LYS A 275 13.89 -7.18 -9.57
C LYS A 275 12.60 -7.84 -9.10
N ASN A 276 11.50 -7.10 -9.04
CA ASN A 276 10.20 -7.65 -8.65
C ASN A 276 9.73 -8.77 -9.59
N LYS A 277 10.00 -8.62 -10.89
CA LYS A 277 9.73 -9.68 -11.86
C LYS A 277 10.56 -10.94 -11.61
N GLN A 278 11.84 -10.77 -11.25
CA GLN A 278 12.70 -11.90 -10.90
C GLN A 278 12.22 -12.57 -9.62
N GLN A 279 11.92 -11.78 -8.58
CA GLN A 279 11.38 -12.27 -7.33
C GLN A 279 10.10 -13.09 -7.51
N ALA A 280 9.11 -12.54 -8.23
CA ALA A 280 7.87 -13.23 -8.53
C ALA A 280 8.09 -14.56 -9.26
N LYS A 281 9.06 -14.57 -10.20
CA LYS A 281 9.46 -15.79 -10.90
C LYS A 281 10.07 -16.82 -9.94
N ASP A 282 10.93 -16.40 -9.02
CA ASP A 282 11.63 -17.28 -8.09
C ASP A 282 10.67 -17.95 -7.10
N ILE A 283 9.63 -17.24 -6.68
CA ILE A 283 8.55 -17.79 -5.83
C ILE A 283 7.38 -18.39 -6.62
N GLY A 284 7.43 -18.38 -7.95
CA GLY A 284 6.47 -19.09 -8.81
C GLY A 284 5.10 -18.43 -9.00
N VAL A 285 5.00 -17.10 -8.90
CA VAL A 285 3.74 -16.35 -9.07
C VAL A 285 3.85 -15.22 -10.09
N PRO A 286 2.75 -14.72 -10.66
CA PRO A 286 2.76 -13.48 -11.43
C PRO A 286 3.00 -12.27 -10.52
N VAL A 287 3.51 -11.16 -11.11
CA VAL A 287 3.65 -9.86 -10.47
C VAL A 287 2.66 -8.87 -11.06
N ILE A 288 2.10 -8.02 -10.21
CA ILE A 288 1.31 -6.87 -10.58
C ILE A 288 1.82 -5.64 -9.83
N ILE A 289 1.72 -4.48 -10.43
CA ILE A 289 2.00 -3.19 -9.81
C ILE A 289 0.67 -2.49 -9.65
N THR A 290 0.13 -2.44 -8.44
CA THR A 290 -1.19 -1.82 -8.22
C THR A 290 -1.11 -0.34 -8.00
N GLU A 291 0.09 0.21 -7.74
CA GLU A 291 0.25 1.63 -7.57
C GLU A 291 1.56 2.15 -8.19
N PHE A 292 1.41 3.24 -8.91
CA PHE A 292 2.49 4.13 -9.33
C PHE A 292 1.88 5.50 -9.64
N GLY A 293 2.70 6.55 -9.68
CA GLY A 293 2.24 7.91 -9.95
C GLY A 293 2.75 8.87 -8.88
N ALA A 294 1.87 9.36 -8.01
CA ALA A 294 2.17 10.32 -6.94
C ALA A 294 2.97 11.54 -7.45
N CYS A 295 2.57 12.07 -8.58
CA CYS A 295 3.18 13.25 -9.17
C CYS A 295 2.14 14.29 -9.54
N SER A 296 2.52 15.56 -9.59
CA SER A 296 1.61 16.65 -9.91
C SER A 296 1.36 16.78 -11.42
N LYS A 297 0.64 17.80 -11.82
CA LYS A 297 0.20 18.03 -13.21
C LYS A 297 1.26 18.75 -14.06
N SER A 298 2.47 18.21 -14.11
CA SER A 298 3.59 18.82 -14.84
C SER A 298 4.10 17.95 -15.97
N GLU A 299 4.95 18.52 -16.81
CA GLU A 299 5.67 17.79 -17.84
C GLU A 299 6.64 16.76 -17.23
N ALA A 300 7.22 17.04 -16.06
CA ALA A 300 8.06 16.07 -15.35
C ALA A 300 7.28 14.84 -14.93
N CYS A 301 6.06 15.01 -14.42
CA CYS A 301 5.13 13.90 -14.12
C CYS A 301 4.88 13.04 -15.36
N TYR A 302 4.60 13.64 -16.51
CA TYR A 302 4.41 12.89 -17.77
C TYR A 302 5.61 11.99 -18.11
N TYR A 303 6.83 12.50 -17.99
CA TYR A 303 8.03 11.71 -18.29
C TYR A 303 8.34 10.65 -17.22
N GLU A 304 8.02 10.92 -15.97
CA GLU A 304 8.14 9.95 -14.88
C GLU A 304 7.22 8.75 -15.14
N MET A 305 5.95 9.03 -15.42
CA MET A 305 4.98 7.99 -15.79
C MET A 305 5.41 7.19 -17.03
N LEU A 306 5.91 7.86 -18.07
CA LEU A 306 6.46 7.16 -19.25
C LEU A 306 7.66 6.29 -18.92
N GLY A 307 8.50 6.71 -17.98
CA GLY A 307 9.64 5.92 -17.49
C GLY A 307 9.16 4.61 -16.84
N PHE A 308 8.16 4.71 -15.98
CA PHE A 308 7.50 3.55 -15.36
C PHE A 308 6.86 2.64 -16.43
N GLU A 309 6.03 3.17 -17.32
CA GLU A 309 5.31 2.39 -18.32
C GLU A 309 6.26 1.64 -19.27
N LYS A 310 7.36 2.27 -19.69
CA LYS A 310 8.40 1.60 -20.49
C LYS A 310 9.01 0.41 -19.75
N ALA A 311 9.25 0.54 -18.45
CA ALA A 311 9.73 -0.56 -17.63
C ALA A 311 8.67 -1.66 -17.49
N ALA A 312 7.41 -1.30 -17.28
CA ALA A 312 6.30 -2.26 -17.20
C ALA A 312 6.13 -3.06 -18.49
N ASP A 313 6.18 -2.40 -19.65
CA ASP A 313 6.16 -3.07 -20.97
C ASP A 313 7.36 -4.02 -21.15
N LYS A 314 8.56 -3.55 -20.81
CA LYS A 314 9.79 -4.33 -20.93
C LYS A 314 9.74 -5.63 -20.13
N TYR A 315 9.15 -5.60 -18.95
CA TYR A 315 9.06 -6.76 -18.05
C TYR A 315 7.72 -7.47 -18.11
N LEU A 316 6.81 -7.06 -19.02
CA LEU A 316 5.45 -7.62 -19.18
C LEU A 316 4.70 -7.66 -17.83
N SER A 317 4.70 -6.54 -17.13
CA SER A 317 4.04 -6.38 -15.84
C SER A 317 2.72 -5.64 -16.00
N SER A 318 1.65 -6.17 -15.43
CA SER A 318 0.37 -5.47 -15.33
C SER A 318 0.46 -4.37 -14.28
N TRP A 319 -0.34 -3.32 -14.43
CA TRP A 319 -0.31 -2.20 -13.51
C TRP A 319 -1.65 -1.47 -13.38
N ALA A 320 -1.79 -0.73 -12.28
CA ALA A 320 -2.82 0.27 -12.08
C ALA A 320 -2.18 1.58 -11.62
N TYR A 321 -2.78 2.71 -12.01
CA TYR A 321 -2.29 4.05 -11.67
C TYR A 321 -2.93 4.54 -10.37
N TRP A 322 -2.13 5.09 -9.47
CA TRP A 322 -2.59 5.80 -8.29
C TRP A 322 -2.58 7.32 -8.55
N MET A 323 -3.75 8.01 -8.70
CA MET A 323 -5.05 7.35 -8.56
C MET A 323 -6.09 7.98 -9.51
N TYR A 324 -7.24 7.34 -9.69
CA TYR A 324 -8.31 7.86 -10.52
C TYR A 324 -8.81 9.23 -10.03
N LYS A 325 -9.10 9.36 -8.75
CA LYS A 325 -9.57 10.60 -8.14
C LYS A 325 -9.23 10.60 -6.65
N ALA A 326 -8.74 11.72 -6.13
CA ALA A 326 -8.27 11.85 -4.75
C ALA A 326 -9.37 11.70 -3.68
N PHE A 327 -10.64 11.98 -3.97
CA PHE A 327 -11.77 11.86 -3.04
C PHE A 327 -11.59 12.57 -1.69
N ASN A 328 -10.79 13.64 -1.64
CA ASN A 328 -10.39 14.37 -0.44
C ASN A 328 -9.56 13.52 0.55
N ASP A 329 -8.84 12.54 0.04
CA ASP A 329 -7.84 11.82 0.80
C ASP A 329 -6.85 12.80 1.45
N HIS A 330 -6.54 12.57 2.72
CA HIS A 330 -5.67 13.44 3.52
C HIS A 330 -4.33 12.78 3.85
N THR A 331 -4.12 11.54 3.43
CA THR A 331 -2.93 10.77 3.77
C THR A 331 -1.78 11.04 2.82
N THR A 332 -2.09 11.23 1.57
CA THR A 332 -1.11 11.47 0.49
C THR A 332 -1.08 12.94 0.06
N THR A 333 -0.39 13.28 -1.01
CA THR A 333 -0.34 14.64 -1.55
C THR A 333 -1.66 15.03 -2.22
N ALA A 334 -2.75 14.55 -1.71
CA ALA A 334 -4.08 14.75 -2.25
C ALA A 334 -4.56 16.21 -2.22
N ALA A 335 -3.86 17.08 -1.49
CA ALA A 335 -4.09 18.52 -1.55
C ALA A 335 -4.16 18.96 -3.02
N GLU A 336 -5.31 19.53 -3.42
CA GLU A 336 -5.59 19.97 -4.79
C GLU A 336 -5.68 18.84 -5.85
N ASN A 337 -5.92 17.58 -5.46
CA ASN A 337 -6.01 16.41 -6.35
C ASN A 337 -4.75 16.19 -7.21
N GLN A 338 -3.57 16.42 -6.66
CA GLN A 338 -2.33 16.31 -7.42
C GLN A 338 -2.10 14.88 -7.94
N GLU A 339 -2.41 13.86 -7.15
CA GLU A 339 -2.23 12.46 -7.54
C GLU A 339 -3.34 11.96 -8.47
N GLY A 340 -4.56 12.48 -8.34
CA GLY A 340 -5.68 12.13 -9.21
C GLY A 340 -5.46 12.50 -10.67
N ILE A 341 -6.14 11.78 -11.59
CA ILE A 341 -6.12 12.15 -13.02
C ILE A 341 -7.07 13.32 -13.34
N PHE A 342 -7.88 13.75 -12.38
CA PHE A 342 -8.81 14.87 -12.53
C PHE A 342 -8.37 16.08 -11.71
N ASN A 343 -8.60 17.26 -12.29
CA ASN A 343 -8.55 18.52 -11.55
C ASN A 343 -9.77 18.64 -10.60
N PRO A 344 -9.75 19.56 -9.62
CA PRO A 344 -10.90 19.79 -8.73
C PRO A 344 -12.21 20.12 -9.44
N ASP A 345 -12.14 20.75 -10.62
CA ASP A 345 -13.30 21.09 -11.48
C ASP A 345 -13.83 19.89 -12.30
N GLY A 346 -13.21 18.71 -12.18
CA GLY A 346 -13.58 17.50 -12.89
C GLY A 346 -13.01 17.37 -14.30
N THR A 347 -12.18 18.30 -14.76
CA THR A 347 -11.45 18.18 -16.03
C THR A 347 -10.25 17.24 -15.89
N LEU A 348 -9.88 16.55 -16.98
CA LEU A 348 -8.70 15.68 -16.99
C LEU A 348 -7.40 16.50 -16.95
N GLN A 349 -6.41 15.98 -16.22
CA GLN A 349 -5.05 16.53 -16.23
C GLN A 349 -4.34 16.06 -17.50
N SER A 350 -4.07 16.98 -18.42
CA SER A 350 -3.63 16.68 -19.80
C SER A 350 -2.35 15.85 -19.90
N PHE A 351 -1.38 16.04 -19.02
CA PHE A 351 -0.15 15.27 -19.03
C PHE A 351 -0.40 13.81 -18.59
N LYS A 352 -1.23 13.59 -17.57
CA LYS A 352 -1.60 12.24 -17.11
C LYS A 352 -2.48 11.54 -18.12
N GLU A 353 -3.50 12.23 -18.66
CA GLU A 353 -4.32 11.71 -19.75
C GLU A 353 -3.45 11.25 -20.91
N LYS A 354 -2.48 12.06 -21.34
CA LYS A 354 -1.57 11.74 -22.43
C LYS A 354 -0.70 10.53 -22.13
N ALA A 355 -0.18 10.40 -20.92
CA ALA A 355 0.63 9.24 -20.53
C ALA A 355 -0.21 7.97 -20.50
N LEU A 356 -1.35 8.00 -19.82
CA LEU A 356 -2.21 6.83 -19.63
C LEU A 356 -3.01 6.43 -20.88
N SER A 357 -3.19 7.33 -21.87
CA SER A 357 -3.95 7.07 -23.10
C SER A 357 -3.08 6.42 -24.19
N ARG A 358 -2.60 5.22 -23.93
CA ARG A 358 -1.77 4.45 -24.88
C ARG A 358 -2.44 3.14 -25.25
N THR A 359 -1.94 2.48 -26.28
CA THR A 359 -2.44 1.16 -26.68
C THR A 359 -1.97 0.10 -25.70
N TYR A 360 -2.92 -0.67 -25.19
CA TYR A 360 -2.66 -1.82 -24.31
C TYR A 360 -3.12 -3.11 -24.97
N ILE A 361 -2.47 -4.22 -24.58
CA ILE A 361 -2.99 -5.56 -24.89
C ILE A 361 -4.15 -5.82 -23.94
N GLN A 362 -5.38 -5.72 -24.43
CA GLN A 362 -6.58 -5.93 -23.63
C GLN A 362 -6.79 -7.39 -23.24
N TYR A 363 -6.33 -8.34 -24.07
CA TYR A 363 -6.54 -9.76 -23.84
C TYR A 363 -5.58 -10.60 -24.68
N TYR A 364 -4.87 -11.51 -24.06
CA TYR A 364 -4.09 -12.55 -24.73
C TYR A 364 -4.61 -13.92 -24.31
N GLN A 365 -5.40 -14.55 -25.18
CA GLN A 365 -5.76 -15.95 -25.00
C GLN A 365 -4.69 -16.81 -25.65
N ARG A 366 -3.94 -17.56 -24.85
CA ARG A 366 -3.13 -18.64 -25.41
C ARG A 366 -4.10 -19.61 -26.07
N GLN A 367 -4.07 -19.71 -27.37
CA GLN A 367 -4.72 -20.84 -28.05
C GLN A 367 -4.02 -22.11 -27.59
N PRO A 368 -4.75 -23.20 -27.33
CA PRO A 368 -4.21 -24.46 -26.87
C PRO A 368 -3.20 -25.08 -27.84
#